data_1b7968b099ea03c02d2f7666f4e3fc08
#
_entry.id   1b7968b099ea03c02d2f7666f4e3fc08
#
_cell.length_a   1.000
_cell.length_b   1.000
_cell.length_c   1.000
_cell.angle_alpha   90.00
_cell.angle_beta   90.00
_cell.angle_gamma   90.00
#
_symmetry.space_group_name_H-M   'P 1'
#
loop_
_entity.id
_entity.type
_entity.pdbx_description
1 polymer ?
#
loop_
_entity_poly.entity_id
_entity_poly.type
_entity_poly.pdbx_seq_one_letter_code
_entity_poly.pdbx_strand_id
1 'polypeptide(L)'
;SRAHRLKLPLKLKIFEVDQPEVQGIKLSKLPKNISNRENIIYVSIDFNYQSLEEQLLKAGFDKSKSTIYTLEGVSQYIPKESLDLTLKELAKLNSNSNSKIFISYVNKLLLQDSKACFGIGYLKPEKAIKFITNGAAKVGEPWISFYSAEEIQELLSQNGFTLIEN
;
A
#
# COMPACT_ATOMS: atom_id res chain seq x y z
N SER A 1 11.88 -6.47 0.61
CA SER A 1 10.92 -5.84 -0.30
C SER A 1 10.57 -6.74 -1.45
N ARG A 2 9.37 -6.62 -1.97
CA ARG A 2 8.88 -7.40 -3.12
C ARG A 2 9.68 -7.07 -4.38
N ALA A 3 10.00 -5.80 -4.60
CA ALA A 3 10.81 -5.34 -5.71
C ALA A 3 12.14 -6.12 -5.86
N HIS A 4 12.74 -6.53 -4.76
CA HIS A 4 14.00 -7.26 -4.76
C HIS A 4 13.84 -8.76 -4.90
N ARG A 5 12.72 -9.33 -4.44
CA ARG A 5 12.46 -10.78 -4.48
C ARG A 5 11.96 -11.25 -5.83
N LEU A 6 11.22 -10.40 -6.54
CA LEU A 6 10.69 -10.75 -7.84
C LEU A 6 11.78 -10.65 -8.92
N LYS A 7 11.89 -11.68 -9.74
CA LYS A 7 12.76 -11.70 -10.92
C LYS A 7 12.04 -11.01 -12.10
N LEU A 8 11.85 -9.70 -11.98
CA LEU A 8 11.20 -8.90 -13.02
C LEU A 8 12.20 -8.53 -14.12
N PRO A 9 11.74 -8.41 -15.37
CA PRO A 9 12.58 -7.96 -16.48
C PRO A 9 13.21 -6.59 -16.19
N LEU A 10 14.48 -6.38 -16.55
CA LEU A 10 15.20 -5.12 -16.32
C LEU A 10 14.57 -3.93 -17.05
N LYS A 11 13.86 -4.17 -18.15
CA LYS A 11 13.10 -3.12 -18.86
C LYS A 11 11.92 -2.54 -18.09
N LEU A 12 11.51 -3.22 -17.00
CA LEU A 12 10.40 -2.81 -16.16
C LEU A 12 10.93 -1.89 -15.06
N LYS A 13 10.51 -0.64 -15.04
CA LYS A 13 10.83 0.30 -13.96
C LYS A 13 9.96 0.02 -12.74
N ILE A 14 10.55 0.03 -11.57
CA ILE A 14 9.88 -0.17 -10.28
C ILE A 14 10.11 1.08 -9.46
N PHE A 15 9.04 1.78 -9.11
CA PHE A 15 9.09 2.91 -8.19
C PHE A 15 8.70 2.40 -6.79
N GLU A 16 9.63 2.48 -5.88
CA GLU A 16 9.41 2.07 -4.50
C GLU A 16 9.27 3.31 -3.63
N VAL A 17 8.04 3.59 -3.22
CA VAL A 17 7.65 4.81 -2.50
C VAL A 17 7.55 4.49 -1.01
N ASP A 18 8.20 5.30 -0.18
CA ASP A 18 8.14 5.17 1.28
C ASP A 18 8.52 6.50 1.95
N GLN A 19 8.27 6.61 3.25
CA GLN A 19 8.75 7.74 4.04
C GLN A 19 10.29 7.75 4.11
N PRO A 20 10.94 8.93 4.16
CA PRO A 20 12.41 9.03 4.11
C PRO A 20 13.13 8.17 5.17
N GLU A 21 12.63 8.17 6.40
CA GLU A 21 13.23 7.42 7.51
C GLU A 21 13.11 5.91 7.28
N VAL A 22 11.92 5.44 6.90
CA VAL A 22 11.62 4.02 6.63
C VAL A 22 12.46 3.53 5.46
N GLN A 23 12.54 4.31 4.39
CA GLN A 23 13.34 3.99 3.22
C GLN A 23 14.84 3.95 3.55
N GLY A 24 15.34 4.89 4.37
CA GLY A 24 16.72 4.92 4.85
C GLY A 24 17.08 3.67 5.67
N ILE A 25 16.26 3.29 6.63
CA ILE A 25 16.44 2.06 7.43
C ILE A 25 16.45 0.82 6.53
N LYS A 26 15.56 0.75 5.56
CA LYS A 26 15.48 -0.35 4.62
C LYS A 26 16.74 -0.46 3.76
N LEU A 27 17.18 0.65 3.17
CA LEU A 27 18.36 0.68 2.33
C LEU A 27 19.63 0.31 3.10
N SER A 28 19.76 0.74 4.36
CA SER A 28 20.90 0.39 5.22
C SER A 28 21.02 -1.11 5.51
N LYS A 29 19.89 -1.83 5.48
CA LYS A 29 19.82 -3.28 5.74
C LYS A 29 19.93 -4.14 4.48
N LEU A 30 19.83 -3.55 3.29
CA LEU A 30 19.93 -4.30 2.04
C LEU A 30 21.38 -4.55 1.66
N PRO A 31 21.75 -5.77 1.23
CA PRO A 31 23.05 -6.03 0.62
C PRO A 31 23.26 -5.12 -0.62
N LYS A 32 24.49 -4.61 -0.79
CA LYS A 32 24.81 -3.66 -1.88
C LYS A 32 24.49 -4.19 -3.28
N ASN A 33 24.68 -5.47 -3.52
CA ASN A 33 24.34 -6.12 -4.80
C ASN A 33 22.83 -6.18 -5.08
N ILE A 34 22.01 -5.97 -4.06
CA ILE A 34 20.54 -5.95 -4.17
C ILE A 34 20.02 -4.52 -4.25
N SER A 35 20.61 -3.59 -3.47
CA SER A 35 20.19 -2.18 -3.45
C SER A 35 20.48 -1.44 -4.77
N ASN A 36 21.47 -1.89 -5.54
CA ASN A 36 21.95 -1.21 -6.74
C ASN A 36 21.29 -1.74 -8.06
N ARG A 37 20.09 -2.30 -7.98
CA ARG A 37 19.37 -2.67 -9.20
C ARG A 37 18.91 -1.42 -9.94
N GLU A 38 19.40 -1.21 -11.15
CA GLU A 38 19.15 -0.02 -11.98
C GLU A 38 17.67 0.24 -12.31
N ASN A 39 16.87 -0.81 -12.29
CA ASN A 39 15.44 -0.70 -12.58
C ASN A 39 14.57 -0.42 -11.35
N ILE A 40 15.15 -0.27 -10.15
CA ILE A 40 14.43 0.11 -8.93
C ILE A 40 14.77 1.57 -8.60
N ILE A 41 13.75 2.40 -8.57
CA ILE A 41 13.83 3.82 -8.28
C ILE A 41 13.20 4.03 -6.90
N TYR A 42 13.98 4.49 -5.94
CA TYR A 42 13.51 4.79 -4.60
C TYR A 42 12.99 6.22 -4.54
N VAL A 43 11.74 6.38 -4.15
CA VAL A 43 11.08 7.68 -4.07
C VAL A 43 10.70 7.94 -2.61
N SER A 44 11.49 8.79 -1.94
CA SER A 44 11.19 9.19 -0.57
C SER A 44 10.18 10.31 -0.55
N ILE A 45 9.08 10.14 0.21
CA ILE A 45 8.00 11.12 0.29
C ILE A 45 7.62 11.35 1.76
N ASP A 46 7.63 12.61 2.17
CA ASP A 46 6.89 13.04 3.36
C ASP A 46 5.47 13.40 2.94
N PHE A 47 4.54 12.48 3.18
CA PHE A 47 3.12 12.62 2.80
C PHE A 47 2.40 13.77 3.51
N ASN A 48 3.02 14.40 4.52
CA ASN A 48 2.44 15.56 5.17
C ASN A 48 2.65 16.87 4.38
N TYR A 49 3.68 16.90 3.53
CA TYR A 49 4.12 18.12 2.84
C TYR A 49 4.31 17.98 1.34
N GLN A 50 4.33 16.76 0.81
CA GLN A 50 4.70 16.49 -0.57
C GLN A 50 3.59 15.70 -1.29
N SER A 51 3.36 16.03 -2.54
CA SER A 51 2.47 15.28 -3.43
C SER A 51 3.15 14.03 -3.98
N LEU A 52 2.44 12.92 -3.94
CA LEU A 52 2.87 11.65 -4.55
C LEU A 52 3.06 11.82 -6.07
N GLU A 53 2.11 12.52 -6.73
CA GLU A 53 2.17 12.78 -8.16
C GLU A 53 3.45 13.52 -8.52
N GLU A 54 3.75 14.63 -7.84
CA GLU A 54 4.95 15.43 -8.15
C GLU A 54 6.25 14.65 -7.94
N GLN A 55 6.36 13.90 -6.83
CA GLN A 55 7.58 13.16 -6.53
C GLN A 55 7.81 12.01 -7.51
N LEU A 56 6.75 11.31 -7.92
CA LEU A 56 6.86 10.26 -8.93
C LEU A 56 7.26 10.84 -10.30
N LEU A 57 6.69 11.97 -10.71
CA LEU A 57 7.05 12.63 -11.96
C LEU A 57 8.51 13.11 -11.94
N LYS A 58 8.97 13.72 -10.85
CA LYS A 58 10.39 14.10 -10.65
C LYS A 58 11.32 12.90 -10.73
N ALA A 59 10.88 11.73 -10.26
CA ALA A 59 11.63 10.49 -10.34
C ALA A 59 11.59 9.81 -11.71
N GLY A 60 10.96 10.43 -12.71
CA GLY A 60 10.88 9.93 -14.08
C GLY A 60 9.77 8.90 -14.32
N PHE A 61 8.70 8.96 -13.55
CA PHE A 61 7.48 8.21 -13.82
C PHE A 61 6.82 8.71 -15.11
N ASP A 62 6.44 7.77 -15.97
CA ASP A 62 5.82 8.05 -17.27
C ASP A 62 4.33 7.68 -17.23
N LYS A 63 3.45 8.67 -17.16
CA LYS A 63 1.99 8.50 -17.12
C LYS A 63 1.41 7.74 -18.31
N SER A 64 2.11 7.73 -19.45
CA SER A 64 1.65 7.06 -20.67
C SER A 64 1.82 5.54 -20.61
N LYS A 65 2.61 5.04 -19.68
CA LYS A 65 2.89 3.61 -19.54
C LYS A 65 1.84 2.92 -18.68
N SER A 66 1.50 1.70 -19.09
CA SER A 66 0.70 0.80 -18.26
C SER A 66 1.43 0.50 -16.96
N THR A 67 0.77 0.72 -15.84
CA THR A 67 1.36 0.64 -14.50
C THR A 67 0.53 -0.27 -13.60
N ILE A 68 1.21 -1.02 -12.74
CA ILE A 68 0.58 -1.75 -11.64
C ILE A 68 0.97 -1.03 -10.36
N TYR A 69 -0.01 -0.45 -9.70
CA TYR A 69 0.14 0.13 -8.37
C TYR A 69 -0.13 -0.92 -7.30
N THR A 70 0.66 -0.96 -6.24
CA THR A 70 0.43 -1.87 -5.12
C THR A 70 0.46 -1.10 -3.80
N LEU A 71 -0.67 -1.12 -3.07
CA LEU A 71 -0.82 -0.58 -1.73
C LEU A 71 -1.10 -1.73 -0.75
N GLU A 72 -0.02 -2.40 -0.32
CA GLU A 72 -0.13 -3.56 0.56
C GLU A 72 0.31 -3.22 1.97
N GLY A 73 -0.55 -3.53 2.94
CA GLY A 73 -0.26 -3.27 4.35
C GLY A 73 -0.13 -1.77 4.66
N VAL A 74 -0.87 -0.91 3.97
CA VAL A 74 -0.83 0.55 4.14
C VAL A 74 -2.15 1.07 4.69
N SER A 75 -3.26 0.65 4.14
CA SER A 75 -4.59 1.22 4.39
C SER A 75 -5.01 1.22 5.87
N GLN A 76 -4.55 0.24 6.65
CA GLN A 76 -4.88 0.15 8.07
C GLN A 76 -4.13 1.14 8.96
N TYR A 77 -3.02 1.71 8.48
CA TYR A 77 -2.16 2.61 9.25
C TYR A 77 -2.43 4.09 8.99
N ILE A 78 -3.20 4.42 7.96
CA ILE A 78 -3.49 5.79 7.56
C ILE A 78 -4.98 6.12 7.72
N PRO A 79 -5.35 7.40 7.97
CA PRO A 79 -6.74 7.84 7.96
C PRO A 79 -7.44 7.52 6.62
N LYS A 80 -8.75 7.34 6.65
CA LYS A 80 -9.54 7.07 5.43
C LYS A 80 -9.42 8.18 4.39
N GLU A 81 -9.36 9.41 4.86
CA GLU A 81 -9.17 10.61 4.04
C GLU A 81 -7.81 10.62 3.34
N SER A 82 -6.76 10.13 4.01
CA SER A 82 -5.42 10.01 3.43
C SER A 82 -5.36 8.94 2.34
N LEU A 83 -6.09 7.84 2.52
CA LEU A 83 -6.23 6.83 1.47
C LEU A 83 -6.97 7.40 0.25
N ASP A 84 -8.06 8.13 0.46
CA ASP A 84 -8.83 8.79 -0.60
C ASP A 84 -7.94 9.77 -1.41
N LEU A 85 -7.17 10.62 -0.72
CA LEU A 85 -6.22 11.52 -1.37
C LEU A 85 -5.16 10.76 -2.19
N THR A 86 -4.61 9.68 -1.65
CA THR A 86 -3.66 8.83 -2.36
C THR A 86 -4.26 8.26 -3.64
N LEU A 87 -5.49 7.76 -3.57
CA LEU A 87 -6.20 7.22 -4.74
C LEU A 87 -6.46 8.29 -5.80
N LYS A 88 -6.84 9.51 -5.39
CA LYS A 88 -6.99 10.66 -6.30
C LYS A 88 -5.69 11.00 -7.03
N GLU A 89 -4.58 11.02 -6.33
CA GLU A 89 -3.27 11.27 -6.95
C GLU A 89 -2.86 10.15 -7.92
N LEU A 90 -3.09 8.89 -7.54
CA LEU A 90 -2.84 7.75 -8.42
C LEU A 90 -3.72 7.78 -9.68
N ALA A 91 -4.98 8.21 -9.57
CA ALA A 91 -5.86 8.38 -10.70
C ALA A 91 -5.33 9.44 -11.69
N LYS A 92 -4.79 10.56 -11.18
CA LYS A 92 -4.16 11.61 -12.01
C LYS A 92 -2.89 11.12 -12.73
N LEU A 93 -2.15 10.20 -12.11
CA LEU A 93 -0.97 9.57 -12.69
C LEU A 93 -1.31 8.55 -13.78
N ASN A 94 -2.57 8.16 -13.88
CA ASN A 94 -3.00 7.08 -14.75
C ASN A 94 -3.60 7.63 -16.06
N SER A 95 -2.77 7.82 -17.08
CA SER A 95 -3.23 8.15 -18.44
C SER A 95 -3.45 6.92 -19.33
N ASN A 96 -3.20 5.72 -18.81
CA ASN A 96 -3.30 4.47 -19.55
C ASN A 96 -4.39 3.56 -18.94
N SER A 97 -5.42 3.24 -19.73
CA SER A 97 -6.57 2.42 -19.30
C SER A 97 -6.22 0.98 -18.90
N ASN A 98 -5.03 0.49 -19.27
CA ASN A 98 -4.55 -0.84 -18.90
C ASN A 98 -3.85 -0.88 -17.53
N SER A 99 -3.71 0.26 -16.87
CA SER A 99 -3.14 0.30 -15.53
C SER A 99 -4.07 -0.33 -14.50
N LYS A 100 -3.49 -0.90 -13.46
CA LYS A 100 -4.22 -1.62 -12.41
C LYS A 100 -3.74 -1.19 -11.05
N ILE A 101 -4.61 -1.29 -10.05
CA ILE A 101 -4.26 -1.12 -8.65
C ILE A 101 -4.59 -2.38 -7.87
N PHE A 102 -3.67 -2.80 -7.02
CA PHE A 102 -3.89 -3.79 -5.99
C PHE A 102 -3.82 -3.11 -4.63
N ILE A 103 -4.87 -3.26 -3.83
CA ILE A 103 -4.94 -2.71 -2.48
C ILE A 103 -5.32 -3.80 -1.50
N SER A 104 -4.59 -3.91 -0.40
CA SER A 104 -4.99 -4.73 0.74
C SER A 104 -5.58 -3.87 1.84
N TYR A 105 -6.58 -4.38 2.53
CA TYR A 105 -7.23 -3.71 3.66
C TYR A 105 -7.56 -4.70 4.77
N VAL A 106 -7.78 -4.18 5.97
CA VAL A 106 -8.27 -4.97 7.09
C VAL A 106 -9.79 -4.85 7.14
N ASN A 107 -10.46 -6.00 7.04
CA ASN A 107 -11.93 -6.02 7.06
C ASN A 107 -12.45 -5.61 8.44
N LYS A 108 -13.38 -4.65 8.48
CA LYS A 108 -14.00 -4.17 9.73
C LYS A 108 -14.81 -5.25 10.46
N LEU A 109 -15.21 -6.30 9.77
CA LEU A 109 -15.84 -7.46 10.36
C LEU A 109 -14.96 -8.09 11.47
N LEU A 110 -13.64 -7.91 11.35
CA LEU A 110 -12.68 -8.32 12.38
C LEU A 110 -13.02 -7.76 13.77
N LEU A 111 -13.54 -6.53 13.85
CA LEU A 111 -13.91 -5.87 15.10
C LEU A 111 -15.30 -6.27 15.60
N GLN A 112 -16.20 -6.72 14.72
CA GLN A 112 -17.60 -7.01 14.98
C GLN A 112 -17.84 -8.51 15.22
N ASP A 113 -17.29 -9.33 14.33
CA ASP A 113 -17.37 -10.80 14.39
C ASP A 113 -16.01 -11.41 14.04
N SER A 114 -15.17 -11.47 15.06
CA SER A 114 -13.84 -12.05 14.92
C SER A 114 -13.84 -13.54 14.59
N LYS A 115 -14.90 -14.26 14.96
CA LYS A 115 -15.03 -15.69 14.66
C LYS A 115 -15.18 -15.93 13.15
N ALA A 116 -15.94 -15.07 12.46
CA ALA A 116 -16.10 -15.13 11.01
C ALA A 116 -14.76 -14.91 10.28
N CYS A 117 -13.88 -14.06 10.83
CA CYS A 117 -12.60 -13.76 10.21
C CYS A 117 -11.53 -14.85 10.39
N PHE A 118 -11.54 -15.55 11.52
CA PHE A 118 -10.49 -16.54 11.84
C PHE A 118 -10.92 -17.99 11.61
N GLY A 119 -12.18 -18.25 11.31
CA GLY A 119 -12.70 -19.61 11.13
C GLY A 119 -12.68 -20.47 12.39
N ILE A 120 -12.89 -21.77 12.20
CA ILE A 120 -13.11 -22.73 13.28
C ILE A 120 -11.86 -23.03 14.12
N GLY A 121 -10.67 -22.70 13.61
CA GLY A 121 -9.39 -23.10 14.25
C GLY A 121 -8.96 -22.26 15.45
N TYR A 122 -9.60 -21.12 15.72
CA TYR A 122 -9.22 -20.21 16.80
C TYR A 122 -10.17 -20.31 17.97
N LEU A 123 -9.69 -20.84 19.10
CA LEU A 123 -10.50 -21.02 20.32
C LEU A 123 -10.94 -19.70 20.97
N LYS A 124 -10.19 -18.60 20.78
CA LYS A 124 -10.46 -17.28 21.38
C LYS A 124 -10.09 -16.16 20.40
N PRO A 125 -10.86 -15.97 19.32
CA PRO A 125 -10.55 -15.00 18.27
C PRO A 125 -10.44 -13.54 18.78
N GLU A 126 -11.24 -13.15 19.78
CA GLU A 126 -11.19 -11.81 20.37
C GLU A 126 -9.83 -11.51 21.04
N LYS A 127 -9.21 -12.53 21.65
CA LYS A 127 -7.87 -12.40 22.24
C LYS A 127 -6.80 -12.28 21.16
N ALA A 128 -6.93 -13.02 20.06
CA ALA A 128 -6.01 -12.93 18.93
C ALA A 128 -6.03 -11.53 18.31
N ILE A 129 -7.20 -10.95 18.12
CA ILE A 129 -7.34 -9.58 17.61
C ILE A 129 -6.69 -8.56 18.53
N LYS A 130 -7.05 -8.59 19.81
CA LYS A 130 -6.45 -7.69 20.80
C LYS A 130 -4.93 -7.83 20.86
N PHE A 131 -4.42 -9.04 20.71
CA PHE A 131 -2.98 -9.28 20.67
C PHE A 131 -2.34 -8.60 19.43
N ILE A 132 -2.93 -8.76 18.25
CA ILE A 132 -2.43 -8.20 17.00
C ILE A 132 -2.50 -6.67 17.05
N THR A 133 -3.65 -6.09 17.39
CA THR A 133 -3.83 -4.62 17.40
C THR A 133 -2.99 -3.95 18.48
N ASN A 134 -2.90 -4.54 19.68
CA ASN A 134 -2.03 -4.04 20.74
C ASN A 134 -0.54 -4.21 20.40
N GLY A 135 -0.18 -5.30 19.71
CA GLY A 135 1.18 -5.51 19.21
C GLY A 135 1.60 -4.43 18.22
N ALA A 136 0.75 -4.13 17.26
CA ALA A 136 0.95 -3.06 16.29
C ALA A 136 1.12 -1.68 16.98
N ALA A 137 0.23 -1.37 17.92
CA ALA A 137 0.30 -0.11 18.68
C ALA A 137 1.59 0.01 19.52
N LYS A 138 2.08 -1.08 20.10
CA LYS A 138 3.32 -1.09 20.89
C LYS A 138 4.57 -0.78 20.08
N VAL A 139 4.59 -1.10 18.80
CA VAL A 139 5.69 -0.78 17.89
C VAL A 139 5.50 0.55 17.16
N GLY A 140 4.49 1.34 17.56
CA GLY A 140 4.23 2.66 16.99
C GLY A 140 3.42 2.64 15.68
N GLU A 141 2.85 1.49 15.30
CA GLU A 141 2.07 1.30 14.08
C GLU A 141 0.63 0.86 14.37
N PRO A 142 -0.19 1.68 15.08
CA PRO A 142 -1.55 1.31 15.43
C PRO A 142 -2.41 1.16 14.16
N TRP A 143 -3.26 0.14 14.14
CA TRP A 143 -4.30 0.04 13.12
C TRP A 143 -5.42 1.01 13.45
N ILE A 144 -5.63 1.98 12.58
CA ILE A 144 -6.60 3.07 12.77
C ILE A 144 -7.76 3.02 11.77
N SER A 145 -7.60 2.33 10.64
CA SER A 145 -8.61 2.24 9.60
C SER A 145 -8.98 0.79 9.27
N PHE A 146 -10.29 0.55 9.22
CA PHE A 146 -10.89 -0.72 8.87
C PHE A 146 -11.99 -0.46 7.83
N TYR A 147 -12.16 -1.36 6.88
CA TYR A 147 -13.07 -1.18 5.77
C TYR A 147 -13.95 -2.42 5.59
N SER A 148 -15.20 -2.25 5.13
CA SER A 148 -15.91 -3.35 4.50
C SER A 148 -15.53 -3.45 3.01
N ALA A 149 -15.91 -4.54 2.37
CA ALA A 149 -15.71 -4.70 0.94
C ALA A 149 -16.42 -3.61 0.14
N GLU A 150 -17.64 -3.26 0.56
CA GLU A 150 -18.46 -2.22 -0.05
C GLU A 150 -17.81 -0.84 0.08
N GLU A 151 -17.29 -0.50 1.28
CA GLU A 151 -16.61 0.79 1.52
C GLU A 151 -15.37 0.95 0.63
N ILE A 152 -14.57 -0.09 0.47
CA ILE A 152 -13.39 -0.05 -0.42
C ILE A 152 -13.83 0.05 -1.88
N GLN A 153 -14.85 -0.70 -2.28
CA GLN A 153 -15.37 -0.65 -3.65
C GLN A 153 -15.93 0.73 -3.98
N GLU A 154 -16.69 1.33 -3.08
CA GLU A 154 -17.22 2.69 -3.24
C GLU A 154 -16.09 3.71 -3.34
N LEU A 155 -15.10 3.65 -2.44
CA LEU A 155 -13.94 4.54 -2.43
C LEU A 155 -13.15 4.45 -3.75
N LEU A 156 -12.91 3.24 -4.25
CA LEU A 156 -12.23 3.03 -5.53
C LEU A 156 -13.06 3.59 -6.69
N SER A 157 -14.37 3.34 -6.71
CA SER A 157 -15.29 3.82 -7.76
C SER A 157 -15.33 5.35 -7.81
N GLN A 158 -15.43 6.02 -6.65
CA GLN A 158 -15.42 7.49 -6.53
C GLN A 158 -14.13 8.11 -7.08
N ASN A 159 -13.03 7.36 -7.06
CA ASN A 159 -11.73 7.76 -7.60
C ASN A 159 -11.47 7.25 -9.02
N GLY A 160 -12.49 6.77 -9.73
CA GLY A 160 -12.38 6.38 -11.14
C GLY A 160 -11.78 4.99 -11.38
N PHE A 161 -11.66 4.16 -10.34
CA PHE A 161 -11.22 2.77 -10.49
C PHE A 161 -12.42 1.83 -10.64
N THR A 162 -12.29 0.84 -11.50
CA THR A 162 -13.30 -0.21 -11.68
C THR A 162 -12.80 -1.49 -11.03
N LEU A 163 -13.62 -2.09 -10.17
CA LEU A 163 -13.30 -3.36 -9.53
C LEU A 163 -13.23 -4.47 -10.58
N ILE A 164 -12.14 -5.25 -10.55
CA ILE A 164 -11.96 -6.45 -11.39
C ILE A 164 -12.18 -7.70 -10.52
N GLU A 165 -11.63 -7.69 -9.30
CA GLU A 165 -11.68 -8.82 -8.37
C GLU A 165 -11.60 -8.31 -6.94
N ASN A 166 -12.33 -8.96 -6.00
CA ASN A 166 -12.33 -8.63 -4.57
C ASN A 166 -12.17 -9.89 -3.71
#